data_ee4f210ac8b676cfa3c71c4e8fd9b2a3
#
_entry.id   ee4f210ac8b676cfa3c71c4e8fd9b2a3
#
_cell.length_a   1.000
_cell.length_b   1.000
_cell.length_c   1.000
_cell.angle_alpha   90.00
_cell.angle_beta   90.00
_cell.angle_gamma   90.00
#
_symmetry.space_group_name_H-M   'P 1'
#
loop_
_entity.id
_entity.type
_entity.pdbx_description
1 polymer ?
#
loop_
_entity_poly.entity_id
_entity_poly.type
_entity_poly.pdbx_seq_one_letter_code
_entity_poly.pdbx_strand_id
1 'polypeptide(L)'
;MVTNQVMIMKAKSKKIAEGVYWVGSLDWDLRTYHGYTLEGTSYNCYLVFGEKVALIDNVYPGHSAQMWARIADAFAMEGRKEEIDFIVQNHVEKDHSGALIEIHKQFPLAPIYCTEIAEKGLLRHFPQLQDGVFRHVKTGDTLDLGKKTLAFVQAPLLHWPDSMFTFYAEKGILFPNDAFGQHICCAQRFDKDIPDHILMDATQKFYANLIVPLTPLFLKKAEELTGLGLIEKVKMIAPAHGQIWTDPMKVIGAYVGWASGTSRKNKVTIIYDTMHGSTKILAHSLAEGVIAGGCDVKMFNLHDDERSEIVKHILDSKAIMVGVPTINDMPYPSIGDLLYYLKGLHFNRTGERFALTFGSMGGKGGAVKIVADELKTAGFTVVDSREVLYVPDAAEMEGAFEAGKAMAQRITG
;
A
#
# COMPACT_ATOMS: atom_id res chain seq x y z
N MET A 1 -0.63 -21.72 -42.90
CA MET A 1 0.39 -20.79 -42.36
C MET A 1 -0.36 -19.58 -41.79
N VAL A 2 -0.58 -19.57 -40.48
CA VAL A 2 -1.11 -18.38 -39.80
C VAL A 2 0.10 -17.53 -39.49
N THR A 3 0.29 -16.45 -40.24
CA THR A 3 1.29 -15.43 -39.92
C THR A 3 0.92 -14.83 -38.56
N ASN A 4 1.68 -15.17 -37.53
CA ASN A 4 1.69 -14.43 -36.27
C ASN A 4 2.11 -12.99 -36.58
N GLN A 5 1.14 -12.13 -36.92
CA GLN A 5 1.33 -10.71 -36.79
C GLN A 5 1.46 -10.42 -35.29
N VAL A 6 2.70 -10.28 -34.83
CA VAL A 6 2.97 -9.69 -33.53
C VAL A 6 2.30 -8.31 -33.58
N MET A 7 1.19 -8.15 -32.88
CA MET A 7 0.55 -6.83 -32.74
C MET A 7 1.56 -5.94 -32.03
N ILE A 8 2.22 -5.05 -32.79
CA ILE A 8 3.13 -4.07 -32.22
C ILE A 8 2.29 -3.06 -31.46
N MET A 9 2.28 -3.19 -30.16
CA MET A 9 1.58 -2.24 -29.29
C MET A 9 2.22 -0.86 -29.43
N LYS A 10 1.42 0.17 -29.65
CA LYS A 10 1.89 1.56 -29.65
C LYS A 10 1.66 2.16 -28.27
N ALA A 11 2.73 2.47 -27.55
CA ALA A 11 2.66 3.16 -26.27
C ALA A 11 3.77 4.22 -26.22
N LYS A 12 3.49 5.32 -25.53
CA LYS A 12 4.44 6.44 -25.39
C LYS A 12 5.05 6.47 -24.01
N SER A 13 6.34 6.65 -23.95
CA SER A 13 7.08 6.92 -22.71
C SER A 13 6.68 8.28 -22.14
N LYS A 14 6.94 8.49 -20.86
CA LYS A 14 6.76 9.81 -20.22
C LYS A 14 8.08 10.30 -19.70
N LYS A 15 8.60 11.39 -20.28
CA LYS A 15 9.76 12.09 -19.71
C LYS A 15 9.36 12.67 -18.37
N ILE A 16 10.06 12.28 -17.30
CA ILE A 16 9.80 12.76 -15.93
C ILE A 16 10.85 13.79 -15.48
N ALA A 17 12.05 13.69 -16.03
CA ALA A 17 13.14 14.66 -15.88
C ALA A 17 14.05 14.56 -17.10
N GLU A 18 15.05 15.44 -17.19
CA GLU A 18 16.02 15.37 -18.28
C GLU A 18 16.80 14.05 -18.24
N GLY A 19 16.66 13.25 -19.33
CA GLY A 19 17.23 11.92 -19.45
C GLY A 19 16.67 10.91 -18.47
N VAL A 20 15.45 11.10 -17.96
CA VAL A 20 14.73 10.12 -17.13
C VAL A 20 13.31 9.93 -17.67
N TYR A 21 12.95 8.67 -17.93
CA TYR A 21 11.67 8.32 -18.54
C TYR A 21 10.95 7.23 -17.74
N TRP A 22 9.67 7.42 -17.49
CA TRP A 22 8.77 6.34 -17.10
C TRP A 22 8.47 5.49 -18.35
N VAL A 23 8.72 4.19 -18.23
CA VAL A 23 8.53 3.20 -19.31
C VAL A 23 7.70 1.99 -18.86
N GLY A 24 7.00 2.11 -17.76
CA GLY A 24 6.18 1.06 -17.17
C GLY A 24 4.93 0.69 -17.97
N SER A 25 3.99 0.01 -17.33
CA SER A 25 2.73 -0.42 -17.92
C SER A 25 1.52 0.00 -17.08
N LEU A 26 0.35 0.00 -17.72
CA LEU A 26 -0.95 0.25 -17.11
C LEU A 26 -1.76 -1.05 -17.15
N ASP A 27 -2.29 -1.43 -16.00
CA ASP A 27 -3.19 -2.56 -15.84
C ASP A 27 -4.57 -2.06 -15.42
N TRP A 28 -5.46 -1.93 -16.40
CA TRP A 28 -6.82 -1.44 -16.21
C TRP A 28 -7.76 -2.48 -15.60
N ASP A 29 -7.35 -3.76 -15.62
CA ASP A 29 -8.22 -4.90 -15.30
C ASP A 29 -7.94 -5.52 -13.94
N LEU A 30 -6.86 -5.12 -13.26
CA LEU A 30 -6.53 -5.62 -11.93
C LEU A 30 -7.58 -5.17 -10.91
N ARG A 31 -8.15 -6.12 -10.16
CA ARG A 31 -9.19 -5.85 -9.14
C ARG A 31 -8.82 -6.28 -7.73
N THR A 32 -7.86 -7.16 -7.61
CA THR A 32 -7.36 -7.61 -6.30
C THR A 32 -5.85 -7.82 -6.34
N TYR A 33 -5.15 -7.31 -5.35
CA TYR A 33 -3.71 -7.54 -5.17
C TYR A 33 -3.36 -7.44 -3.67
N HIS A 34 -2.36 -8.18 -3.20
CA HIS A 34 -1.94 -8.21 -1.79
C HIS A 34 -3.09 -8.40 -0.78
N GLY A 35 -4.15 -9.10 -1.19
CA GLY A 35 -5.31 -9.37 -0.34
C GLY A 35 -6.30 -8.22 -0.19
N TYR A 36 -6.19 -7.16 -1.00
CA TYR A 36 -7.14 -6.07 -1.01
C TYR A 36 -7.63 -5.68 -2.43
N THR A 37 -8.76 -4.99 -2.50
CA THR A 37 -9.41 -4.60 -3.75
C THR A 37 -8.91 -3.27 -4.27
N LEU A 38 -8.88 -3.14 -5.60
CA LEU A 38 -8.42 -1.94 -6.30
C LEU A 38 -9.10 -1.80 -7.67
N GLU A 39 -8.94 -0.67 -8.32
CA GLU A 39 -9.51 -0.38 -9.65
C GLU A 39 -8.40 -0.15 -10.68
N GLY A 40 -7.59 -1.18 -10.89
CA GLY A 40 -6.42 -1.11 -11.74
C GLY A 40 -5.17 -0.59 -11.02
N THR A 41 -4.04 -0.70 -11.69
CA THR A 41 -2.74 -0.25 -11.20
C THR A 41 -1.83 0.18 -12.34
N SER A 42 -0.65 0.68 -12.00
CA SER A 42 0.48 0.77 -12.92
C SER A 42 1.66 -0.02 -12.35
N TYR A 43 2.43 -0.62 -13.23
CA TYR A 43 3.74 -1.18 -12.89
C TYR A 43 4.79 -0.23 -13.45
N ASN A 44 5.37 0.57 -12.56
CA ASN A 44 6.28 1.63 -12.97
C ASN A 44 7.71 1.11 -13.04
N CYS A 45 8.37 1.38 -14.14
CA CYS A 45 9.80 1.22 -14.28
C CYS A 45 10.38 2.42 -15.05
N TYR A 46 11.68 2.63 -14.93
CA TYR A 46 12.28 3.87 -15.35
C TYR A 46 13.58 3.65 -16.11
N LEU A 47 13.79 4.41 -17.19
CA LEU A 47 15.09 4.53 -17.85
C LEU A 47 15.81 5.78 -17.36
N VAL A 48 17.08 5.64 -17.02
CA VAL A 48 17.98 6.74 -16.71
C VAL A 48 19.10 6.76 -17.74
N PHE A 49 19.12 7.80 -18.56
CA PHE A 49 20.11 8.02 -19.63
C PHE A 49 21.27 8.85 -19.11
N GLY A 50 22.45 8.24 -18.96
CA GLY A 50 23.75 8.87 -18.85
C GLY A 50 24.53 8.65 -20.14
N GLU A 51 25.87 8.54 -20.09
CA GLU A 51 26.66 7.93 -21.17
C GLU A 51 26.24 6.48 -21.35
N LYS A 52 25.99 5.79 -20.24
CA LYS A 52 25.36 4.48 -20.14
C LYS A 52 23.90 4.60 -19.68
N VAL A 53 23.10 3.57 -19.96
CA VAL A 53 21.66 3.55 -19.65
C VAL A 53 21.35 2.49 -18.60
N ALA A 54 20.64 2.88 -17.55
CA ALA A 54 20.10 1.97 -16.56
C ALA A 54 18.58 1.85 -16.70
N LEU A 55 18.06 0.62 -16.62
CA LEU A 55 16.67 0.32 -16.41
C LEU A 55 16.45 -0.01 -14.94
N ILE A 56 15.57 0.73 -14.27
CA ILE A 56 15.22 0.53 -12.86
C ILE A 56 13.86 -0.16 -12.77
N ASP A 57 13.84 -1.36 -12.20
CA ASP A 57 12.71 -2.28 -12.11
C ASP A 57 12.10 -2.64 -13.48
N ASN A 58 11.05 -3.41 -13.48
CA ASN A 58 10.30 -3.77 -14.68
C ASN A 58 8.82 -4.03 -14.34
N VAL A 59 8.11 -4.86 -15.10
CA VAL A 59 6.65 -4.95 -15.03
C VAL A 59 6.17 -6.37 -14.76
N TYR A 60 4.91 -6.50 -14.34
CA TYR A 60 4.23 -7.78 -14.11
C TYR A 60 4.24 -8.67 -15.38
N PRO A 61 4.31 -9.99 -15.22
CA PRO A 61 4.23 -10.92 -16.36
C PRO A 61 3.02 -10.66 -17.25
N GLY A 62 3.24 -10.59 -18.57
CA GLY A 62 2.18 -10.28 -19.55
C GLY A 62 2.00 -8.80 -19.86
N HIS A 63 2.65 -7.90 -19.13
CA HIS A 63 2.60 -6.45 -19.39
C HIS A 63 3.84 -5.89 -20.11
N SER A 64 4.79 -6.75 -20.46
CA SER A 64 6.08 -6.37 -21.09
C SER A 64 5.92 -5.68 -22.45
N ALA A 65 4.87 -5.98 -23.23
CA ALA A 65 4.63 -5.34 -24.52
C ALA A 65 4.48 -3.80 -24.43
N GLN A 66 3.81 -3.32 -23.38
CA GLN A 66 3.69 -1.88 -23.12
C GLN A 66 5.05 -1.27 -22.74
N MET A 67 5.81 -1.97 -21.89
CA MET A 67 7.15 -1.56 -21.45
C MET A 67 8.08 -1.45 -22.66
N TRP A 68 8.16 -2.48 -23.51
CA TRP A 68 9.02 -2.47 -24.69
C TRP A 68 8.69 -1.33 -25.65
N ALA A 69 7.40 -1.10 -25.94
CA ALA A 69 6.98 0.01 -26.78
C ALA A 69 7.41 1.38 -26.22
N ARG A 70 7.37 1.56 -24.89
CA ARG A 70 7.83 2.78 -24.25
C ARG A 70 9.33 2.91 -24.15
N ILE A 71 10.05 1.79 -23.99
CA ILE A 71 11.52 1.76 -24.06
C ILE A 71 11.97 2.25 -25.43
N ALA A 72 11.43 1.65 -26.52
CA ALA A 72 11.75 2.07 -27.88
C ALA A 72 11.44 3.56 -28.11
N ASP A 73 10.29 4.07 -27.62
CA ASP A 73 9.92 5.47 -27.73
C ASP A 73 10.89 6.38 -26.97
N ALA A 74 11.30 6.02 -25.75
CA ALA A 74 12.27 6.79 -24.97
C ALA A 74 13.64 6.89 -25.64
N PHE A 75 14.15 5.78 -26.20
CA PHE A 75 15.40 5.78 -26.96
C PHE A 75 15.31 6.63 -28.24
N ALA A 76 14.17 6.56 -28.95
CA ALA A 76 13.92 7.40 -30.11
C ALA A 76 13.90 8.91 -29.74
N MET A 77 13.30 9.27 -28.59
CA MET A 77 13.29 10.65 -28.10
C MET A 77 14.69 11.18 -27.74
N GLU A 78 15.58 10.32 -27.25
CA GLU A 78 16.98 10.66 -26.95
C GLU A 78 17.90 10.54 -28.18
N GLY A 79 17.37 10.10 -29.35
CA GLY A 79 18.16 9.89 -30.57
C GLY A 79 19.24 8.83 -30.43
N ARG A 80 19.01 7.82 -29.59
CA ARG A 80 19.98 6.74 -29.28
C ARG A 80 19.47 5.39 -29.79
N LYS A 81 20.43 4.50 -30.07
CA LYS A 81 20.13 3.08 -30.30
C LYS A 81 19.67 2.44 -28.98
N GLU A 82 18.72 1.53 -29.08
CA GLU A 82 18.26 0.76 -27.93
C GLU A 82 19.38 -0.12 -27.37
N GLU A 83 19.89 0.27 -26.21
CA GLU A 83 20.95 -0.43 -25.49
C GLU A 83 20.80 -0.13 -23.99
N ILE A 84 20.53 -1.15 -23.19
CA ILE A 84 20.50 -1.07 -21.73
C ILE A 84 21.80 -1.65 -21.21
N ASP A 85 22.60 -0.82 -20.56
CA ASP A 85 23.91 -1.18 -20.01
C ASP A 85 23.79 -1.83 -18.64
N PHE A 86 22.78 -1.44 -17.86
CA PHE A 86 22.58 -1.88 -16.48
C PHE A 86 21.10 -2.11 -16.18
N ILE A 87 20.82 -3.14 -15.41
CA ILE A 87 19.52 -3.42 -14.83
C ILE A 87 19.64 -3.21 -13.32
N VAL A 88 18.76 -2.42 -12.75
CA VAL A 88 18.66 -2.24 -11.30
C VAL A 88 17.34 -2.87 -10.85
N GLN A 89 17.41 -3.85 -9.96
CA GLN A 89 16.25 -4.54 -9.43
C GLN A 89 16.10 -4.20 -7.94
N ASN A 90 15.20 -3.25 -7.62
CA ASN A 90 14.98 -2.79 -6.24
C ASN A 90 14.26 -3.83 -5.40
N HIS A 91 13.40 -4.67 -6.04
CA HIS A 91 12.56 -5.65 -5.36
C HIS A 91 12.27 -6.85 -6.26
N VAL A 92 12.16 -8.05 -5.68
CA VAL A 92 12.04 -9.31 -6.43
C VAL A 92 10.60 -9.70 -6.77
N GLU A 93 9.59 -9.06 -6.19
CA GLU A 93 8.20 -9.41 -6.45
C GLU A 93 7.90 -9.34 -7.96
N LYS A 94 7.00 -10.22 -8.44
CA LYS A 94 6.82 -10.43 -9.88
C LYS A 94 6.28 -9.22 -10.63
N ASP A 95 5.64 -8.31 -9.95
CA ASP A 95 5.13 -7.09 -10.56
C ASP A 95 6.22 -6.02 -10.80
N HIS A 96 7.42 -6.24 -10.26
CA HIS A 96 8.62 -5.44 -10.50
C HIS A 96 9.74 -6.22 -11.21
N SER A 97 9.61 -7.56 -11.29
CA SER A 97 10.65 -8.43 -11.85
C SER A 97 10.14 -9.33 -12.98
N GLY A 98 8.85 -9.29 -13.31
CA GLY A 98 8.20 -10.26 -14.20
C GLY A 98 8.71 -10.29 -15.63
N ALA A 99 9.25 -9.18 -16.14
CA ALA A 99 9.85 -9.09 -17.46
C ALA A 99 11.38 -9.33 -17.48
N LEU A 100 12.01 -9.61 -16.32
CA LEU A 100 13.46 -9.66 -16.17
C LEU A 100 14.13 -10.65 -17.14
N ILE A 101 13.52 -11.80 -17.39
CA ILE A 101 14.04 -12.80 -18.34
C ILE A 101 14.02 -12.28 -19.79
N GLU A 102 12.98 -11.55 -20.16
CA GLU A 102 12.90 -10.95 -21.51
C GLU A 102 13.98 -9.87 -21.67
N ILE A 103 14.17 -9.04 -20.65
CA ILE A 103 15.18 -7.99 -20.62
C ILE A 103 16.58 -8.59 -20.69
N HIS A 104 16.88 -9.61 -19.88
CA HIS A 104 18.19 -10.27 -19.90
C HIS A 104 18.48 -10.98 -21.23
N LYS A 105 17.48 -11.56 -21.89
CA LYS A 105 17.66 -12.14 -23.23
C LYS A 105 17.98 -11.07 -24.28
N GLN A 106 17.36 -9.90 -24.18
CA GLN A 106 17.60 -8.78 -25.11
C GLN A 106 18.96 -8.11 -24.86
N PHE A 107 19.37 -8.00 -23.60
CA PHE A 107 20.60 -7.35 -23.15
C PHE A 107 21.43 -8.30 -22.25
N PRO A 108 21.99 -9.38 -22.80
CA PRO A 108 22.64 -10.44 -22.01
C PRO A 108 23.93 -10.01 -21.30
N LEU A 109 24.51 -8.88 -21.71
CA LEU A 109 25.71 -8.32 -21.09
C LEU A 109 25.40 -7.30 -19.98
N ALA A 110 24.14 -6.90 -19.82
CA ALA A 110 23.73 -5.96 -18.78
C ALA A 110 23.70 -6.66 -17.41
N PRO A 111 24.60 -6.30 -16.47
CA PRO A 111 24.56 -6.85 -15.13
C PRO A 111 23.34 -6.35 -14.36
N ILE A 112 22.84 -7.20 -13.43
CA ILE A 112 21.69 -6.92 -12.59
C ILE A 112 22.19 -6.46 -11.21
N TYR A 113 21.99 -5.20 -10.90
CA TYR A 113 22.30 -4.62 -9.58
C TYR A 113 21.14 -4.85 -8.63
N CYS A 114 21.39 -5.54 -7.53
CA CYS A 114 20.37 -5.88 -6.53
C CYS A 114 21.03 -6.17 -5.18
N THR A 115 20.23 -6.41 -4.15
CA THR A 115 20.76 -6.89 -2.86
C THR A 115 21.12 -8.38 -2.95
N GLU A 116 21.97 -8.88 -2.05
CA GLU A 116 22.30 -10.32 -1.98
C GLU A 116 21.04 -11.18 -1.70
N ILE A 117 20.09 -10.63 -0.93
CA ILE A 117 18.81 -11.32 -0.66
C ILE A 117 17.96 -11.37 -1.92
N ALA A 118 17.96 -10.30 -2.71
CA ALA A 118 17.23 -10.24 -3.97
C ALA A 118 17.73 -11.29 -4.98
N GLU A 119 19.04 -11.50 -5.12
CA GLU A 119 19.56 -12.56 -6.00
C GLU A 119 18.96 -13.93 -5.64
N LYS A 120 18.93 -14.28 -4.35
CA LYS A 120 18.35 -15.56 -3.89
C LYS A 120 16.87 -15.69 -4.27
N GLY A 121 16.11 -14.60 -4.19
CA GLY A 121 14.72 -14.53 -4.62
C GLY A 121 14.56 -14.64 -6.13
N LEU A 122 15.34 -13.86 -6.88
CA LEU A 122 15.32 -13.85 -8.34
C LEU A 122 15.67 -15.21 -8.94
N LEU A 123 16.66 -15.90 -8.41
CA LEU A 123 17.01 -17.26 -8.85
C LEU A 123 15.91 -18.29 -8.56
N ARG A 124 15.10 -18.08 -7.51
CA ARG A 124 13.92 -18.92 -7.25
C ARG A 124 12.76 -18.61 -8.19
N HIS A 125 12.55 -17.35 -8.53
CA HIS A 125 11.54 -16.93 -9.51
C HIS A 125 11.95 -17.27 -10.94
N PHE A 126 13.23 -17.15 -11.25
CA PHE A 126 13.81 -17.23 -12.59
C PHE A 126 15.06 -18.11 -12.60
N PRO A 127 14.91 -19.45 -12.50
CA PRO A 127 16.05 -20.38 -12.48
C PRO A 127 16.92 -20.34 -13.77
N GLN A 128 16.44 -19.66 -14.81
CA GLN A 128 17.16 -19.47 -16.08
C GLN A 128 18.26 -18.40 -16.00
N LEU A 129 18.23 -17.53 -14.98
CA LEU A 129 19.32 -16.58 -14.72
C LEU A 129 20.54 -17.35 -14.25
N GLN A 130 21.68 -17.05 -14.86
CA GLN A 130 22.94 -17.73 -14.53
C GLN A 130 23.71 -16.99 -13.45
N ASP A 131 24.53 -17.72 -12.71
CA ASP A 131 25.51 -17.13 -11.81
C ASP A 131 26.42 -16.15 -12.58
N GLY A 132 26.77 -15.04 -11.93
CA GLY A 132 27.67 -14.02 -12.47
C GLY A 132 27.04 -12.84 -13.18
N VAL A 133 25.71 -12.86 -13.44
CA VAL A 133 25.00 -11.67 -13.97
C VAL A 133 24.69 -10.62 -12.87
N PHE A 134 24.68 -11.05 -11.61
CA PHE A 134 24.34 -10.20 -10.47
C PHE A 134 25.52 -9.38 -9.97
N ARG A 135 25.22 -8.18 -9.50
CA ARG A 135 26.13 -7.30 -8.78
C ARG A 135 25.43 -6.84 -7.50
N HIS A 136 25.95 -7.31 -6.36
CA HIS A 136 25.39 -6.97 -5.06
C HIS A 136 25.73 -5.54 -4.69
N VAL A 137 24.74 -4.83 -4.15
CA VAL A 137 24.88 -3.46 -3.66
C VAL A 137 24.40 -3.33 -2.22
N LYS A 138 25.00 -2.39 -1.50
CA LYS A 138 24.69 -2.04 -0.12
C LYS A 138 24.42 -0.54 -0.01
N THR A 139 23.89 -0.12 1.13
CA THR A 139 23.73 1.31 1.42
C THR A 139 25.07 2.04 1.29
N GLY A 140 25.05 3.08 0.45
CA GLY A 140 26.23 3.89 0.14
C GLY A 140 26.98 3.50 -1.12
N ASP A 141 26.74 2.31 -1.69
CA ASP A 141 27.28 1.95 -3.00
C ASP A 141 26.65 2.81 -4.11
N THR A 142 27.40 2.96 -5.20
CA THR A 142 27.00 3.79 -6.35
C THR A 142 27.22 3.08 -7.67
N LEU A 143 26.42 3.46 -8.65
CA LEU A 143 26.58 3.05 -10.06
C LEU A 143 26.76 4.30 -10.91
N ASP A 144 27.92 4.40 -11.57
CA ASP A 144 28.23 5.50 -12.47
C ASP A 144 27.70 5.20 -13.89
N LEU A 145 26.89 6.13 -14.40
CA LEU A 145 26.33 6.08 -15.76
C LEU A 145 27.09 7.04 -16.72
N GLY A 146 28.24 7.57 -16.30
CA GLY A 146 28.93 8.68 -16.97
C GLY A 146 28.22 10.01 -16.73
N LYS A 147 28.79 10.87 -15.89
CA LYS A 147 28.24 12.16 -15.45
C LYS A 147 26.89 12.09 -14.70
N LYS A 148 26.43 10.90 -14.37
CA LYS A 148 25.21 10.64 -13.59
C LYS A 148 25.44 9.45 -12.66
N THR A 149 24.99 9.58 -11.43
CA THR A 149 25.24 8.59 -10.38
C THR A 149 23.95 8.09 -9.75
N LEU A 150 23.76 6.79 -9.73
CA LEU A 150 22.72 6.14 -8.94
C LEU A 150 23.36 5.65 -7.63
N ALA A 151 22.81 6.08 -6.50
CA ALA A 151 23.19 5.59 -5.18
C ALA A 151 22.16 4.61 -4.64
N PHE A 152 22.60 3.63 -3.87
CA PHE A 152 21.73 2.58 -3.35
C PHE A 152 21.54 2.70 -1.84
N VAL A 153 20.34 2.43 -1.37
CA VAL A 153 19.98 2.36 0.06
C VAL A 153 19.17 1.10 0.30
N GLN A 154 19.73 0.17 1.04
CA GLN A 154 18.98 -1.02 1.45
C GLN A 154 17.84 -0.64 2.38
N ALA A 155 16.66 -1.17 2.13
CA ALA A 155 15.44 -0.91 2.89
C ALA A 155 14.75 -2.25 3.27
N PRO A 156 15.45 -3.17 3.97
CA PRO A 156 14.94 -4.49 4.25
C PRO A 156 13.61 -4.41 5.01
N LEU A 157 12.65 -5.23 4.59
CA LEU A 157 11.29 -5.28 5.11
C LEU A 157 10.47 -3.97 4.88
N LEU A 158 10.82 -3.21 3.82
CA LEU A 158 9.98 -2.16 3.29
C LEU A 158 9.67 -2.43 1.81
N HIS A 159 8.81 -3.47 1.37
CA HIS A 159 8.06 -4.27 2.39
C HIS A 159 8.58 -5.72 2.51
N TRP A 160 9.52 -6.18 1.67
CA TRP A 160 10.14 -7.50 1.76
C TRP A 160 11.63 -7.40 2.17
N PRO A 161 12.25 -8.55 2.58
CA PRO A 161 13.63 -8.54 3.07
C PRO A 161 14.68 -8.06 2.06
N ASP A 162 14.39 -8.19 0.77
CA ASP A 162 15.27 -7.86 -0.36
C ASP A 162 15.21 -6.41 -0.79
N SER A 163 14.20 -5.65 -0.34
CA SER A 163 13.90 -4.29 -0.81
C SER A 163 15.07 -3.32 -0.66
N MET A 164 15.26 -2.50 -1.68
CA MET A 164 16.20 -1.36 -1.66
C MET A 164 15.59 -0.16 -2.39
N PHE A 165 16.16 1.01 -2.15
CA PHE A 165 15.87 2.25 -2.86
C PHE A 165 17.05 2.62 -3.75
N THR A 166 16.74 3.16 -4.91
CA THR A 166 17.73 3.78 -5.81
C THR A 166 17.53 5.28 -5.81
N PHE A 167 18.60 6.05 -5.63
CA PHE A 167 18.57 7.50 -5.60
C PHE A 167 19.43 8.10 -6.71
N TYR A 168 18.83 8.89 -7.60
CA TYR A 168 19.53 9.63 -8.62
C TYR A 168 19.90 11.02 -8.07
N ALA A 169 21.16 11.16 -7.65
CA ALA A 169 21.62 12.28 -6.82
C ALA A 169 21.54 13.64 -7.53
N GLU A 170 21.93 13.72 -8.80
CA GLU A 170 22.02 14.99 -9.55
C GLU A 170 20.65 15.64 -9.80
N LYS A 171 19.58 14.86 -9.80
CA LYS A 171 18.21 15.36 -9.98
C LYS A 171 17.36 15.27 -8.71
N GLY A 172 17.88 14.60 -7.66
CA GLY A 172 17.12 14.37 -6.43
C GLY A 172 15.92 13.45 -6.62
N ILE A 173 16.02 12.45 -7.49
CA ILE A 173 14.92 11.51 -7.75
C ILE A 173 15.13 10.23 -6.94
N LEU A 174 14.17 9.91 -6.09
CA LEU A 174 14.12 8.66 -5.35
C LEU A 174 13.22 7.65 -6.08
N PHE A 175 13.73 6.44 -6.31
CA PHE A 175 12.99 5.28 -6.81
C PHE A 175 12.86 4.29 -5.65
N PRO A 176 11.81 4.39 -4.83
CA PRO A 176 11.69 3.63 -3.58
C PRO A 176 10.97 2.30 -3.73
N ASN A 177 10.79 1.81 -4.96
CA ASN A 177 9.94 0.68 -5.28
C ASN A 177 8.51 0.90 -4.74
N ASP A 178 7.95 0.01 -3.91
CA ASP A 178 6.58 0.09 -3.40
C ASP A 178 6.32 1.22 -2.43
N ALA A 179 7.35 1.63 -1.68
CA ALA A 179 7.17 2.71 -0.71
C ALA A 179 6.66 3.99 -1.40
N PHE A 180 5.68 4.64 -0.79
CA PHE A 180 4.99 5.83 -1.31
C PHE A 180 4.14 5.58 -2.56
N GLY A 181 3.96 4.32 -2.97
CA GLY A 181 3.10 3.93 -4.08
C GLY A 181 1.61 3.99 -3.77
N GLN A 182 0.82 3.86 -4.82
CA GLN A 182 -0.63 3.71 -4.74
C GLN A 182 -1.13 2.90 -5.95
N HIS A 183 -2.10 2.02 -5.72
CA HIS A 183 -2.75 1.34 -6.84
C HIS A 183 -3.83 2.24 -7.43
N ILE A 184 -3.46 2.88 -8.52
CA ILE A 184 -4.34 3.70 -9.34
C ILE A 184 -3.96 3.53 -10.81
N CYS A 185 -4.95 3.32 -11.66
CA CYS A 185 -4.76 3.24 -13.11
C CYS A 185 -5.42 4.44 -13.78
N CYS A 186 -4.61 5.30 -14.37
CA CYS A 186 -5.10 6.47 -15.11
C CYS A 186 -4.06 6.96 -16.12
N ALA A 187 -4.45 7.91 -16.98
CA ALA A 187 -3.57 8.45 -18.01
C ALA A 187 -2.46 9.38 -17.47
N GLN A 188 -2.71 10.02 -16.35
CA GLN A 188 -1.79 10.95 -15.69
C GLN A 188 -0.64 10.19 -15.04
N ARG A 189 0.55 10.83 -14.94
CA ARG A 189 1.72 10.22 -14.30
C ARG A 189 2.23 11.00 -13.09
N PHE A 190 1.78 12.24 -12.87
CA PHE A 190 2.23 13.08 -11.78
C PHE A 190 1.11 13.36 -10.78
N ASP A 191 1.46 13.48 -9.53
CA ASP A 191 0.60 13.84 -8.40
C ASP A 191 -0.26 15.09 -8.67
N LYS A 192 0.33 16.12 -9.25
CA LYS A 192 -0.32 17.39 -9.57
C LYS A 192 -1.39 17.31 -10.68
N ASP A 193 -1.40 16.24 -11.44
CA ASP A 193 -2.32 16.05 -12.58
C ASP A 193 -3.60 15.31 -12.17
N ILE A 194 -3.73 14.92 -10.90
CA ILE A 194 -4.88 14.19 -10.32
C ILE A 194 -5.46 15.00 -9.14
N PRO A 195 -6.79 15.01 -8.95
CA PRO A 195 -7.39 15.59 -7.75
C PRO A 195 -6.80 14.99 -6.48
N ASP A 196 -6.40 15.87 -5.58
CA ASP A 196 -5.67 15.51 -4.36
C ASP A 196 -6.37 14.46 -3.50
N HIS A 197 -7.68 14.61 -3.33
CA HIS A 197 -8.49 13.67 -2.53
C HIS A 197 -8.51 12.26 -3.12
N ILE A 198 -8.47 12.09 -4.45
CA ILE A 198 -8.40 10.78 -5.11
C ILE A 198 -7.05 10.14 -4.89
N LEU A 199 -5.97 10.91 -5.10
CA LEU A 199 -4.61 10.42 -4.93
C LEU A 199 -4.32 10.04 -3.48
N MET A 200 -4.68 10.90 -2.54
CA MET A 200 -4.43 10.65 -1.12
C MET A 200 -5.29 9.52 -0.55
N ASP A 201 -6.52 9.35 -1.06
CA ASP A 201 -7.38 8.22 -0.70
C ASP A 201 -6.76 6.89 -1.12
N ALA A 202 -6.29 6.78 -2.37
CA ALA A 202 -5.59 5.59 -2.86
C ALA A 202 -4.28 5.34 -2.09
N THR A 203 -3.52 6.40 -1.77
CA THR A 203 -2.29 6.32 -0.99
C THR A 203 -2.55 5.83 0.44
N GLN A 204 -3.61 6.34 1.08
CA GLN A 204 -4.03 5.91 2.42
C GLN A 204 -4.46 4.43 2.42
N LYS A 205 -5.19 4.00 1.38
CA LYS A 205 -5.59 2.60 1.22
C LYS A 205 -4.38 1.68 1.07
N PHE A 206 -3.41 2.07 0.25
CA PHE A 206 -2.15 1.35 0.06
C PHE A 206 -1.39 1.24 1.39
N TYR A 207 -1.17 2.37 2.08
CA TYR A 207 -0.48 2.38 3.38
C TYR A 207 -1.17 1.50 4.41
N ALA A 208 -2.49 1.62 4.55
CA ALA A 208 -3.28 0.91 5.55
C ALA A 208 -3.21 -0.62 5.40
N ASN A 209 -3.22 -1.10 4.16
CA ASN A 209 -3.26 -2.53 3.86
C ASN A 209 -1.87 -3.17 3.75
N LEU A 210 -0.83 -2.41 3.36
CA LEU A 210 0.49 -2.96 3.08
C LEU A 210 1.57 -2.50 4.07
N ILE A 211 1.56 -1.24 4.48
CA ILE A 211 2.68 -0.63 5.22
C ILE A 211 2.45 -0.61 6.74
N VAL A 212 1.22 -0.57 7.22
CA VAL A 212 0.92 -0.51 8.67
C VAL A 212 1.68 -1.56 9.49
N PRO A 213 1.78 -2.84 9.09
CA PRO A 213 2.56 -3.83 9.85
C PRO A 213 4.04 -3.47 10.00
N LEU A 214 4.55 -2.65 9.10
CA LEU A 214 5.97 -2.31 8.96
C LEU A 214 6.30 -0.92 9.55
N THR A 215 5.32 -0.25 10.15
CA THR A 215 5.45 1.10 10.70
C THR A 215 6.72 1.36 11.51
N PRO A 216 7.16 0.48 12.45
CA PRO A 216 8.39 0.73 13.21
C PRO A 216 9.65 0.72 12.33
N LEU A 217 9.65 -0.10 11.29
CA LEU A 217 10.76 -0.17 10.33
C LEU A 217 10.79 1.04 9.42
N PHE A 218 9.60 1.51 9.00
CA PHE A 218 9.47 2.75 8.23
C PHE A 218 10.01 3.95 9.02
N LEU A 219 9.60 4.14 10.27
CA LEU A 219 10.07 5.23 11.11
C LEU A 219 11.59 5.19 11.29
N LYS A 220 12.16 4.01 11.58
CA LYS A 220 13.60 3.83 11.69
C LYS A 220 14.32 4.17 10.39
N LYS A 221 13.79 3.78 9.24
CA LYS A 221 14.37 4.11 7.93
C LYS A 221 14.26 5.61 7.63
N ALA A 222 13.16 6.25 7.98
CA ALA A 222 13.00 7.69 7.83
C ALA A 222 14.04 8.46 8.68
N GLU A 223 14.31 8.05 9.91
CA GLU A 223 15.38 8.61 10.75
C GLU A 223 16.76 8.42 10.11
N GLU A 224 17.06 7.20 9.62
CA GLU A 224 18.33 6.92 8.92
C GLU A 224 18.53 7.83 7.71
N LEU A 225 17.52 7.95 6.86
CA LEU A 225 17.57 8.81 5.65
C LEU A 225 17.70 10.29 5.99
N THR A 226 17.06 10.74 7.08
CA THR A 226 17.21 12.11 7.61
C THR A 226 18.63 12.32 8.13
N GLY A 227 19.17 11.38 8.91
CA GLY A 227 20.53 11.44 9.42
C GLY A 227 21.61 11.46 8.32
N LEU A 228 21.34 10.86 7.18
CA LEU A 228 22.18 10.89 5.98
C LEU A 228 22.00 12.18 5.16
N GLY A 229 21.07 13.06 5.53
CA GLY A 229 20.71 14.26 4.75
C GLY A 229 20.15 13.94 3.36
N LEU A 230 19.55 12.76 3.19
CA LEU A 230 18.98 12.33 1.91
C LEU A 230 17.57 12.90 1.71
N ILE A 231 16.75 12.94 2.77
CA ILE A 231 15.36 13.46 2.68
C ILE A 231 15.33 14.87 2.09
N GLU A 232 16.23 15.75 2.53
CA GLU A 232 16.32 17.14 2.07
C GLU A 232 16.74 17.26 0.59
N LYS A 233 17.40 16.24 0.06
CA LYS A 233 17.85 16.18 -1.34
C LYS A 233 16.78 15.60 -2.28
N VAL A 234 15.74 14.95 -1.75
CA VAL A 234 14.67 14.37 -2.56
C VAL A 234 13.78 15.49 -3.09
N LYS A 235 13.72 15.61 -4.41
CA LYS A 235 12.88 16.56 -5.15
C LYS A 235 11.73 15.89 -5.88
N MET A 236 11.80 14.58 -6.03
CA MET A 236 10.80 13.75 -6.70
C MET A 236 10.85 12.35 -6.13
N ILE A 237 9.70 11.72 -5.93
CA ILE A 237 9.59 10.29 -5.63
C ILE A 237 8.90 9.61 -6.82
N ALA A 238 9.57 8.63 -7.41
CA ALA A 238 9.12 7.86 -8.54
C ALA A 238 8.87 6.39 -8.10
N PRO A 239 7.68 6.08 -7.52
CA PRO A 239 7.39 4.78 -6.95
C PRO A 239 7.09 3.73 -8.03
N ALA A 240 7.07 2.45 -7.65
CA ALA A 240 6.77 1.35 -8.55
C ALA A 240 5.27 1.24 -8.91
N HIS A 241 4.38 1.91 -8.20
CA HIS A 241 2.95 1.96 -8.50
C HIS A 241 2.38 3.37 -8.43
N GLY A 242 1.44 3.66 -9.33
CA GLY A 242 0.65 4.89 -9.33
C GLY A 242 1.41 6.12 -9.80
N GLN A 243 1.21 7.22 -9.12
CA GLN A 243 1.68 8.53 -9.54
C GLN A 243 3.06 8.86 -9.00
N ILE A 244 3.80 9.64 -9.77
CA ILE A 244 5.10 10.20 -9.41
C ILE A 244 4.84 11.48 -8.61
N TRP A 245 5.44 11.57 -7.42
CA TRP A 245 5.33 12.72 -6.54
C TRP A 245 6.31 13.81 -6.93
N THR A 246 5.80 14.94 -7.40
CA THR A 246 6.58 16.17 -7.66
C THR A 246 6.69 17.04 -6.41
N ASP A 247 5.85 16.82 -5.41
CA ASP A 247 5.98 17.28 -4.04
C ASP A 247 6.20 16.10 -3.09
N PRO A 248 7.46 15.65 -2.90
CA PRO A 248 7.76 14.49 -2.07
C PRO A 248 7.40 14.68 -0.60
N MET A 249 7.45 15.94 -0.09
CA MET A 249 7.17 16.19 1.32
C MET A 249 5.72 15.95 1.69
N LYS A 250 4.81 16.05 0.74
CA LYS A 250 3.39 15.74 0.92
C LYS A 250 3.18 14.27 1.31
N VAL A 251 3.72 13.34 0.54
CA VAL A 251 3.54 11.91 0.82
C VAL A 251 4.40 11.45 1.99
N ILE A 252 5.62 11.97 2.15
CA ILE A 252 6.47 11.69 3.31
C ILE A 252 5.78 12.14 4.59
N GLY A 253 5.23 13.35 4.62
CA GLY A 253 4.47 13.88 5.75
C GLY A 253 3.24 13.05 6.09
N ALA A 254 2.49 12.58 5.08
CA ALA A 254 1.36 11.70 5.27
C ALA A 254 1.77 10.36 5.90
N TYR A 255 2.81 9.71 5.37
CA TYR A 255 3.35 8.45 5.90
C TYR A 255 3.83 8.60 7.34
N VAL A 256 4.58 9.66 7.65
CA VAL A 256 5.02 9.96 9.02
C VAL A 256 3.83 10.20 9.94
N GLY A 257 2.82 10.96 9.50
CA GLY A 257 1.60 11.22 10.25
C GLY A 257 0.79 9.94 10.55
N TRP A 258 0.68 9.02 9.58
CA TRP A 258 0.04 7.73 9.78
C TRP A 258 0.87 6.82 10.70
N ALA A 259 2.18 6.78 10.49
CA ALA A 259 3.11 5.97 11.28
C ALA A 259 3.14 6.38 12.76
N SER A 260 3.20 7.67 13.04
CA SER A 260 3.20 8.21 14.40
C SER A 260 1.81 8.28 15.04
N GLY A 261 0.75 8.08 14.24
CA GLY A 261 -0.64 8.24 14.67
C GLY A 261 -1.08 9.68 14.90
N THR A 262 -0.26 10.68 14.53
CA THR A 262 -0.60 12.11 14.70
C THR A 262 -1.67 12.58 13.72
N SER A 263 -1.88 11.87 12.60
CA SER A 263 -2.92 12.17 11.62
C SER A 263 -4.31 11.59 11.96
N ARG A 264 -4.43 10.87 13.09
CA ARG A 264 -5.73 10.31 13.51
C ARG A 264 -6.71 11.40 13.88
N LYS A 265 -7.92 11.25 13.37
CA LYS A 265 -9.05 12.19 13.57
C LYS A 265 -9.89 11.78 14.78
N ASN A 266 -10.63 12.71 15.34
CA ASN A 266 -11.72 12.42 16.27
C ASN A 266 -12.86 11.73 15.50
N LYS A 267 -12.61 10.50 15.10
CA LYS A 267 -13.46 9.67 14.25
C LYS A 267 -13.60 8.27 14.85
N VAL A 268 -14.81 7.72 14.75
CA VAL A 268 -15.12 6.32 15.06
C VAL A 268 -15.49 5.59 13.78
N THR A 269 -14.85 4.46 13.51
CA THR A 269 -15.29 3.56 12.44
C THR A 269 -16.15 2.46 13.03
N ILE A 270 -17.43 2.41 12.64
CA ILE A 270 -18.38 1.37 13.06
C ILE A 270 -18.47 0.32 11.96
N ILE A 271 -18.24 -0.92 12.32
CA ILE A 271 -18.21 -2.05 11.39
C ILE A 271 -19.16 -3.11 11.94
N TYR A 272 -20.07 -3.60 11.13
CA TYR A 272 -21.02 -4.63 11.59
C TYR A 272 -21.43 -5.56 10.47
N ASP A 273 -21.96 -6.72 10.88
CA ASP A 273 -22.82 -7.55 10.05
C ASP A 273 -24.12 -7.83 10.78
N THR A 274 -25.14 -8.29 10.07
CA THR A 274 -26.46 -8.54 10.65
C THR A 274 -27.24 -9.57 9.84
N MET A 275 -27.87 -10.52 10.51
CA MET A 275 -28.76 -11.50 9.86
C MET A 275 -30.20 -10.96 9.70
N HIS A 276 -30.75 -10.36 10.77
CA HIS A 276 -32.16 -9.96 10.86
C HIS A 276 -32.36 -8.50 11.25
N GLY A 277 -31.31 -7.67 11.20
CA GLY A 277 -31.40 -6.22 11.43
C GLY A 277 -31.11 -5.76 12.86
N SER A 278 -31.12 -6.63 13.89
CA SER A 278 -30.93 -6.22 15.29
C SER A 278 -29.57 -5.57 15.54
N THR A 279 -28.48 -6.16 15.06
CA THR A 279 -27.12 -5.56 15.15
C THR A 279 -27.04 -4.25 14.38
N LYS A 280 -27.71 -4.13 13.22
CA LYS A 280 -27.80 -2.90 12.45
C LYS A 280 -28.45 -1.77 13.24
N ILE A 281 -29.56 -2.07 13.94
CA ILE A 281 -30.27 -1.08 14.76
C ILE A 281 -29.34 -0.54 15.86
N LEU A 282 -28.62 -1.42 16.57
CA LEU A 282 -27.60 -1.02 17.55
C LEU A 282 -26.50 -0.17 16.95
N ALA A 283 -25.99 -0.55 15.76
CA ALA A 283 -24.95 0.21 15.05
C ALA A 283 -25.40 1.65 14.77
N HIS A 284 -26.65 1.86 14.33
CA HIS A 284 -27.21 3.18 14.09
C HIS A 284 -27.35 3.99 15.38
N SER A 285 -27.81 3.39 16.48
CA SER A 285 -27.92 4.10 17.77
C SER A 285 -26.55 4.51 18.32
N LEU A 286 -25.54 3.64 18.22
CA LEU A 286 -24.16 3.97 18.55
C LEU A 286 -23.64 5.14 17.69
N ALA A 287 -23.93 5.14 16.38
CA ALA A 287 -23.51 6.20 15.46
C ALA A 287 -24.11 7.55 15.84
N GLU A 288 -25.41 7.61 16.14
CA GLU A 288 -26.06 8.82 16.60
C GLU A 288 -25.46 9.35 17.92
N GLY A 289 -25.08 8.43 18.82
CA GLY A 289 -24.37 8.79 20.05
C GLY A 289 -22.98 9.40 19.76
N VAL A 290 -22.22 8.83 18.82
CA VAL A 290 -20.92 9.37 18.40
C VAL A 290 -21.08 10.77 17.81
N ILE A 291 -22.05 10.97 16.93
CA ILE A 291 -22.38 12.27 16.33
C ILE A 291 -22.78 13.29 17.42
N ALA A 292 -23.64 12.91 18.33
CA ALA A 292 -24.06 13.76 19.47
C ALA A 292 -22.87 14.11 20.39
N GLY A 293 -21.84 13.26 20.45
CA GLY A 293 -20.59 13.52 21.15
C GLY A 293 -19.59 14.39 20.37
N GLY A 294 -19.94 14.87 19.15
CA GLY A 294 -19.14 15.80 18.36
C GLY A 294 -18.00 15.16 17.57
N CYS A 295 -18.06 13.86 17.30
CA CYS A 295 -17.07 13.15 16.53
C CYS A 295 -17.59 12.71 15.15
N ASP A 296 -16.66 12.56 14.20
CA ASP A 296 -16.96 11.96 12.91
C ASP A 296 -17.25 10.46 13.06
N VAL A 297 -18.15 9.96 12.23
CA VAL A 297 -18.46 8.53 12.15
C VAL A 297 -18.39 8.05 10.71
N LYS A 298 -17.83 6.87 10.52
CA LYS A 298 -17.95 6.11 9.26
C LYS A 298 -18.48 4.74 9.59
N MET A 299 -19.52 4.32 8.88
CA MET A 299 -20.19 3.04 9.12
C MET A 299 -20.07 2.11 7.92
N PHE A 300 -19.83 0.82 8.19
CA PHE A 300 -19.66 -0.23 7.18
C PHE A 300 -20.48 -1.46 7.56
N ASN A 301 -21.17 -2.01 6.57
CA ASN A 301 -21.80 -3.32 6.65
C ASN A 301 -20.96 -4.34 5.87
N LEU A 302 -20.40 -5.34 6.54
CA LEU A 302 -19.54 -6.34 5.90
C LEU A 302 -20.25 -7.23 4.85
N HIS A 303 -21.57 -7.16 4.77
CA HIS A 303 -22.31 -7.79 3.69
C HIS A 303 -22.09 -7.07 2.35
N ASP A 304 -21.93 -5.74 2.38
CA ASP A 304 -21.91 -4.88 1.20
C ASP A 304 -20.55 -4.21 0.99
N ASP A 305 -19.76 -4.04 2.07
CA ASP A 305 -18.55 -3.23 2.08
C ASP A 305 -17.27 -4.10 2.10
N GLU A 306 -16.28 -3.63 1.40
CA GLU A 306 -14.99 -4.28 1.25
C GLU A 306 -14.08 -4.08 2.46
N ARG A 307 -13.47 -5.18 2.95
CA ARG A 307 -12.55 -5.19 4.10
C ARG A 307 -11.40 -4.19 3.96
N SER A 308 -10.79 -4.10 2.80
CA SER A 308 -9.64 -3.22 2.57
C SER A 308 -9.99 -1.74 2.59
N GLU A 309 -11.23 -1.40 2.24
CA GLU A 309 -11.77 -0.06 2.37
C GLU A 309 -12.00 0.29 3.85
N ILE A 310 -12.53 -0.65 4.62
CA ILE A 310 -12.73 -0.51 6.07
C ILE A 310 -11.38 -0.23 6.76
N VAL A 311 -10.35 -0.98 6.43
CA VAL A 311 -9.00 -0.84 7.00
C VAL A 311 -8.39 0.53 6.73
N LYS A 312 -8.61 1.09 5.54
CA LYS A 312 -8.24 2.48 5.22
C LYS A 312 -8.86 3.46 6.23
N HIS A 313 -10.13 3.27 6.58
CA HIS A 313 -10.84 4.14 7.52
C HIS A 313 -10.45 3.89 8.99
N ILE A 314 -10.01 2.68 9.34
CA ILE A 314 -9.45 2.40 10.67
C ILE A 314 -8.14 3.17 10.87
N LEU A 315 -7.34 3.33 9.83
CA LEU A 315 -6.03 3.99 9.91
C LEU A 315 -6.13 5.41 10.50
N ASP A 316 -7.08 6.21 10.06
CA ASP A 316 -7.27 7.59 10.50
C ASP A 316 -8.30 7.76 11.64
N SER A 317 -8.81 6.65 12.20
CA SER A 317 -9.73 6.66 13.33
C SER A 317 -9.01 6.49 14.68
N LYS A 318 -9.52 7.15 15.74
CA LYS A 318 -9.08 6.93 17.12
C LYS A 318 -9.79 5.76 17.79
N ALA A 319 -10.96 5.36 17.29
CA ALA A 319 -11.71 4.22 17.81
C ALA A 319 -12.44 3.44 16.72
N ILE A 320 -12.75 2.18 17.02
CA ILE A 320 -13.62 1.33 16.22
C ILE A 320 -14.76 0.77 17.08
N MET A 321 -15.88 0.44 16.45
CA MET A 321 -16.96 -0.33 17.08
C MET A 321 -17.29 -1.50 16.18
N VAL A 322 -17.29 -2.72 16.72
CA VAL A 322 -17.51 -3.93 15.94
C VAL A 322 -18.77 -4.64 16.37
N GLY A 323 -19.74 -4.70 15.47
CA GLY A 323 -21.05 -5.32 15.67
C GLY A 323 -21.16 -6.70 15.06
N VAL A 324 -21.62 -7.69 15.85
CA VAL A 324 -21.65 -9.08 15.45
C VAL A 324 -22.94 -9.78 15.88
N PRO A 325 -23.67 -10.44 14.97
CA PRO A 325 -24.70 -11.40 15.36
C PRO A 325 -24.05 -12.74 15.77
N THR A 326 -24.65 -13.41 16.75
CA THR A 326 -24.22 -14.74 17.17
C THR A 326 -24.85 -15.82 16.28
N ILE A 327 -24.04 -16.68 15.70
CA ILE A 327 -24.46 -17.88 14.97
C ILE A 327 -23.69 -19.10 15.51
N ASN A 328 -24.40 -20.17 15.87
CA ASN A 328 -23.76 -21.38 16.42
C ASN A 328 -22.79 -21.09 17.59
N ASP A 329 -23.16 -20.19 18.48
CA ASP A 329 -22.37 -19.69 19.62
C ASP A 329 -21.03 -19.01 19.20
N MET A 330 -20.88 -18.60 17.94
CA MET A 330 -19.67 -18.00 17.36
C MET A 330 -19.97 -16.67 16.66
N PRO A 331 -18.95 -15.82 16.43
CA PRO A 331 -19.07 -14.66 15.57
C PRO A 331 -19.49 -15.02 14.14
N TYR A 332 -20.27 -14.16 13.51
CA TYR A 332 -20.62 -14.32 12.10
C TYR A 332 -19.35 -14.35 11.22
N PRO A 333 -19.27 -15.21 10.19
CA PRO A 333 -18.03 -15.48 9.46
C PRO A 333 -17.33 -14.25 8.86
N SER A 334 -18.08 -13.26 8.37
CA SER A 334 -17.52 -12.02 7.82
C SER A 334 -16.73 -11.21 8.86
N ILE A 335 -17.22 -11.17 10.11
CA ILE A 335 -16.51 -10.57 11.24
C ILE A 335 -15.23 -11.36 11.55
N GLY A 336 -15.29 -12.71 11.48
CA GLY A 336 -14.09 -13.54 11.65
C GLY A 336 -12.99 -13.24 10.62
N ASP A 337 -13.37 -13.06 9.36
CA ASP A 337 -12.45 -12.66 8.29
C ASP A 337 -11.77 -11.31 8.58
N LEU A 338 -12.56 -10.30 8.95
CA LEU A 338 -12.03 -8.99 9.31
C LEU A 338 -11.06 -9.08 10.50
N LEU A 339 -11.43 -9.79 11.57
CA LEU A 339 -10.60 -9.93 12.77
C LEU A 339 -9.27 -10.63 12.47
N TYR A 340 -9.30 -11.66 11.64
CA TYR A 340 -8.09 -12.36 11.22
C TYR A 340 -7.14 -11.43 10.46
N TYR A 341 -7.69 -10.61 9.56
CA TYR A 341 -6.91 -9.62 8.82
C TYR A 341 -6.32 -8.53 9.75
N LEU A 342 -7.13 -7.99 10.67
CA LEU A 342 -6.68 -6.94 11.61
C LEU A 342 -5.54 -7.41 12.52
N LYS A 343 -5.49 -8.69 12.91
CA LYS A 343 -4.38 -9.24 13.69
C LYS A 343 -3.05 -9.14 12.95
N GLY A 344 -3.04 -9.38 11.62
CA GLY A 344 -1.84 -9.27 10.80
C GLY A 344 -1.34 -7.82 10.64
N LEU A 345 -2.24 -6.85 10.71
CA LEU A 345 -1.91 -5.44 10.50
C LEU A 345 -1.27 -4.75 11.71
N HIS A 346 -1.51 -5.24 12.94
CA HIS A 346 -0.88 -4.68 14.15
C HIS A 346 -1.07 -3.16 14.32
N PHE A 347 -2.31 -2.69 14.26
CA PHE A 347 -2.63 -1.25 14.34
C PHE A 347 -2.10 -0.54 15.60
N ASN A 348 -1.83 -1.26 16.69
CA ASN A 348 -1.19 -0.72 17.89
C ASN A 348 0.20 -0.10 17.61
N ARG A 349 0.87 -0.50 16.53
CA ARG A 349 2.15 0.09 16.11
C ARG A 349 2.03 1.53 15.63
N THR A 350 0.82 1.98 15.32
CA THR A 350 0.51 3.35 14.91
C THR A 350 -0.20 4.14 16.01
N GLY A 351 -0.05 3.73 17.27
CA GLY A 351 -0.66 4.33 18.46
C GLY A 351 -1.92 3.63 18.95
N GLU A 352 -2.33 3.94 20.18
CA GLU A 352 -3.50 3.35 20.84
C GLU A 352 -4.79 3.64 20.08
N ARG A 353 -5.64 2.64 19.96
CA ARG A 353 -7.02 2.76 19.45
C ARG A 353 -7.98 2.06 20.38
N PHE A 354 -9.06 2.76 20.71
CA PHE A 354 -10.15 2.20 21.50
C PHE A 354 -11.06 1.34 20.65
N ALA A 355 -11.70 0.36 21.30
CA ALA A 355 -12.70 -0.48 20.64
C ALA A 355 -13.92 -0.69 21.56
N LEU A 356 -15.09 -0.83 20.94
CA LEU A 356 -16.33 -1.27 21.57
C LEU A 356 -16.89 -2.43 20.74
N THR A 357 -17.38 -3.49 21.38
CA THR A 357 -18.05 -4.59 20.70
C THR A 357 -19.53 -4.62 21.05
N PHE A 358 -20.37 -4.95 20.09
CA PHE A 358 -21.81 -5.03 20.29
C PHE A 358 -22.45 -6.11 19.42
N GLY A 359 -23.65 -6.53 19.76
CA GLY A 359 -24.35 -7.51 18.96
C GLY A 359 -25.65 -8.00 19.55
N SER A 360 -26.28 -8.91 18.81
CA SER A 360 -27.52 -9.55 19.25
C SER A 360 -27.37 -11.08 19.19
N MET A 361 -28.10 -11.75 20.05
CA MET A 361 -28.18 -13.20 20.15
C MET A 361 -29.62 -13.66 20.25
N GLY A 362 -29.88 -14.90 19.81
CA GLY A 362 -31.18 -15.55 19.97
C GLY A 362 -31.18 -16.71 20.98
N GLY A 363 -30.04 -16.92 21.68
CA GLY A 363 -29.86 -18.08 22.56
C GLY A 363 -28.74 -17.87 23.57
N LYS A 364 -27.70 -18.69 23.56
CA LYS A 364 -26.64 -18.68 24.57
C LYS A 364 -25.70 -17.48 24.48
N GLY A 365 -25.56 -16.84 23.29
CA GLY A 365 -24.70 -15.72 23.10
C GLY A 365 -23.19 -16.07 23.05
N GLY A 366 -22.35 -15.05 23.22
CA GLY A 366 -20.89 -15.19 23.36
C GLY A 366 -20.08 -14.64 22.21
N ALA A 367 -20.66 -14.35 21.05
CA ALA A 367 -19.93 -13.82 19.91
C ALA A 367 -19.29 -12.45 20.22
N VAL A 368 -20.00 -11.57 20.91
CA VAL A 368 -19.52 -10.24 21.32
C VAL A 368 -18.27 -10.35 22.19
N LYS A 369 -18.24 -11.30 23.14
CA LYS A 369 -17.07 -11.54 23.98
C LYS A 369 -15.89 -12.05 23.17
N ILE A 370 -16.12 -13.00 22.26
CA ILE A 370 -15.06 -13.53 21.38
C ILE A 370 -14.46 -12.40 20.55
N VAL A 371 -15.29 -11.54 19.93
CA VAL A 371 -14.82 -10.38 19.15
C VAL A 371 -14.01 -9.42 20.02
N ALA A 372 -14.43 -9.17 21.26
CA ALA A 372 -13.68 -8.32 22.18
C ALA A 372 -12.28 -8.88 22.49
N ASP A 373 -12.17 -10.18 22.74
CA ASP A 373 -10.89 -10.83 23.03
C ASP A 373 -9.98 -10.87 21.79
N GLU A 374 -10.55 -11.07 20.59
CA GLU A 374 -9.83 -11.03 19.34
C GLU A 374 -9.31 -9.62 18.99
N LEU A 375 -10.11 -8.57 19.26
CA LEU A 375 -9.68 -7.18 19.08
C LEU A 375 -8.54 -6.79 20.04
N LYS A 376 -8.55 -7.27 21.28
CA LYS A 376 -7.42 -7.11 22.21
C LYS A 376 -6.15 -7.76 21.63
N THR A 377 -6.28 -8.98 21.07
CA THR A 377 -5.18 -9.68 20.41
C THR A 377 -4.66 -8.90 19.19
N ALA A 378 -5.55 -8.23 18.45
CA ALA A 378 -5.20 -7.35 17.34
C ALA A 378 -4.60 -6.00 17.78
N GLY A 379 -4.51 -5.74 19.08
CA GLY A 379 -3.87 -4.56 19.65
C GLY A 379 -4.80 -3.36 19.91
N PHE A 380 -6.13 -3.59 20.01
CA PHE A 380 -7.10 -2.56 20.38
C PHE A 380 -7.37 -2.56 21.89
N THR A 381 -7.60 -1.38 22.46
CA THR A 381 -8.05 -1.23 23.86
C THR A 381 -9.58 -1.31 23.91
N VAL A 382 -10.11 -2.49 24.21
CA VAL A 382 -11.56 -2.70 24.32
C VAL A 382 -12.07 -2.10 25.61
N VAL A 383 -12.98 -1.13 25.50
CA VAL A 383 -13.49 -0.33 26.62
C VAL A 383 -14.92 -0.67 27.03
N ASP A 384 -15.71 -1.28 26.15
CA ASP A 384 -17.07 -1.71 26.43
C ASP A 384 -17.50 -2.87 25.53
N SER A 385 -18.49 -3.64 25.96
CA SER A 385 -19.08 -4.76 25.23
C SER A 385 -20.57 -4.86 25.55
N ARG A 386 -21.43 -4.89 24.51
CA ARG A 386 -22.89 -4.88 24.66
C ARG A 386 -23.53 -5.99 23.86
N GLU A 387 -24.28 -6.85 24.50
CA GLU A 387 -25.01 -7.93 23.86
C GLU A 387 -26.48 -7.89 24.27
N VAL A 388 -27.39 -7.93 23.31
CA VAL A 388 -28.84 -7.88 23.52
C VAL A 388 -29.50 -9.16 23.07
N LEU A 389 -30.66 -9.46 23.65
CA LEU A 389 -31.45 -10.64 23.31
C LEU A 389 -32.48 -10.29 22.23
N TYR A 390 -32.41 -10.97 21.10
CA TYR A 390 -33.29 -10.78 19.94
C TYR A 390 -33.23 -9.35 19.35
N VAL A 391 -34.28 -8.55 19.55
CA VAL A 391 -34.40 -7.19 19.05
C VAL A 391 -34.19 -6.24 20.21
N PRO A 392 -33.33 -5.22 20.10
CA PRO A 392 -33.07 -4.28 21.19
C PRO A 392 -34.34 -3.51 21.57
N ASP A 393 -34.61 -3.40 22.86
CA ASP A 393 -35.67 -2.59 23.40
C ASP A 393 -35.27 -1.10 23.51
N ALA A 394 -36.20 -0.25 24.00
CA ALA A 394 -35.96 1.18 24.10
C ALA A 394 -34.81 1.53 25.09
N ALA A 395 -34.66 0.79 26.18
CA ALA A 395 -33.59 1.00 27.16
C ALA A 395 -32.23 0.57 26.61
N GLU A 396 -32.18 -0.54 25.88
CA GLU A 396 -30.97 -1.04 25.19
C GLU A 396 -30.54 -0.08 24.09
N MET A 397 -31.50 0.51 23.34
CA MET A 397 -31.23 1.53 22.33
C MET A 397 -30.67 2.83 22.95
N GLU A 398 -31.25 3.31 24.05
CA GLU A 398 -30.71 4.46 24.78
C GLU A 398 -29.31 4.14 25.33
N GLY A 399 -29.11 2.95 25.89
CA GLY A 399 -27.79 2.47 26.34
C GLY A 399 -26.74 2.44 25.21
N ALA A 400 -27.13 2.06 24.00
CA ALA A 400 -26.25 2.11 22.83
C ALA A 400 -25.90 3.56 22.44
N PHE A 401 -26.90 4.46 22.42
CA PHE A 401 -26.66 5.88 22.16
C PHE A 401 -25.67 6.49 23.16
N GLU A 402 -25.88 6.30 24.47
CA GLU A 402 -24.97 6.81 25.49
C GLU A 402 -23.56 6.19 25.40
N ALA A 403 -23.44 4.92 24.99
CA ALA A 403 -22.13 4.30 24.74
C ALA A 403 -21.40 4.93 23.56
N GLY A 404 -22.10 5.25 22.47
CA GLY A 404 -21.55 6.00 21.34
C GLY A 404 -21.02 7.36 21.77
N LYS A 405 -21.81 8.11 22.54
CA LYS A 405 -21.45 9.42 23.08
C LYS A 405 -20.26 9.33 24.05
N ALA A 406 -20.22 8.34 24.92
CA ALA A 406 -19.08 8.10 25.81
C ALA A 406 -17.79 7.78 25.05
N MET A 407 -17.86 7.03 23.95
CA MET A 407 -16.70 6.79 23.08
C MET A 407 -16.21 8.08 22.44
N ALA A 408 -17.10 8.93 21.94
CA ALA A 408 -16.73 10.24 21.38
C ALA A 408 -16.02 11.11 22.42
N GLN A 409 -16.54 11.19 23.63
CA GLN A 409 -15.89 11.91 24.75
C GLN A 409 -14.50 11.36 25.07
N ARG A 410 -14.33 10.04 25.08
CA ARG A 410 -13.04 9.38 25.34
C ARG A 410 -11.97 9.73 24.32
N ILE A 411 -12.32 9.86 23.04
CA ILE A 411 -11.34 10.12 21.96
C ILE A 411 -11.06 11.61 21.76
N THR A 412 -11.87 12.50 22.36
CA THR A 412 -11.70 13.96 22.29
C THR A 412 -10.96 14.53 23.50
N GLY A 413 -11.07 13.89 24.67
CA GLY A 413 -10.35 14.27 25.90
C GLY A 413 -8.96 13.71 25.93
#